data_1eb901c95ce87f332a7ae2280bd233f2
#
_entry.id   1eb901c95ce87f332a7ae2280bd233f2
#
_cell.length_a   1.000
_cell.length_b   1.000
_cell.length_c   1.000
_cell.angle_alpha   90.00
_cell.angle_beta   90.00
_cell.angle_gamma   90.00
#
_symmetry.space_group_name_H-M   'P 1'
#
loop_
_entity.id
_entity.type
_entity.pdbx_description
1 polymer ?
#
loop_
_entity_poly.entity_id
_entity_poly.type
_entity_poly.pdbx_seq_one_letter_code
_entity_poly.pdbx_strand_id
1 'polypeptide(L)'
;LQTDGDQNMVNILGGKGANIAEMCKLGLPVPPGFTLSTSLCSDYLKSKSLSIVLKNNIKRNISKTEGVIGKAFGGSNPLLLSVRSGAPVSMPGMMETILNIGLTSKTIPHMIKMSKNEGFVYDSYRRLIMMYADVVMEKALGLNKSNRSIRELMEKELESVKKYKGYKNDSNMKAKDWKALSNKYLRMVEKEFGIPFPDDHYEQLYGAIAAV
;
A
#
# COMPACT_ATOMS: atom_id res chain seq x y z
N LEU A 1 -13.69 7.83 -18.75
CA LEU A 1 -13.19 6.54 -18.23
C LEU A 1 -14.15 5.43 -18.65
N GLN A 2 -13.62 4.37 -19.27
CA GLN A 2 -14.38 3.15 -19.55
C GLN A 2 -14.23 2.21 -18.36
N THR A 3 -15.30 1.47 -18.06
CA THR A 3 -15.29 0.41 -17.05
C THR A 3 -15.88 -0.87 -17.66
N ASP A 4 -15.31 -2.01 -17.29
CA ASP A 4 -15.78 -3.33 -17.74
C ASP A 4 -16.84 -3.93 -16.80
N GLY A 5 -17.31 -3.19 -15.78
CA GLY A 5 -18.20 -3.68 -14.76
C GLY A 5 -19.36 -2.73 -14.43
N ASP A 6 -20.23 -3.16 -13.51
CA ASP A 6 -21.32 -2.38 -12.95
C ASP A 6 -21.63 -2.75 -11.49
N GLN A 7 -22.59 -2.01 -10.88
CA GLN A 7 -22.99 -2.20 -9.48
C GLN A 7 -23.55 -3.59 -9.17
N ASN A 8 -24.08 -4.32 -10.15
CA ASN A 8 -24.67 -5.64 -9.96
C ASN A 8 -23.61 -6.76 -9.89
N MET A 9 -22.36 -6.44 -10.27
CA MET A 9 -21.25 -7.41 -10.32
C MET A 9 -20.51 -7.55 -8.98
N VAL A 10 -21.18 -7.33 -7.85
CA VAL A 10 -20.58 -7.39 -6.50
C VAL A 10 -19.92 -8.76 -6.23
N ASN A 11 -20.52 -9.84 -6.70
CA ASN A 11 -19.95 -11.18 -6.51
C ASN A 11 -18.62 -11.41 -7.24
N ILE A 12 -18.37 -10.65 -8.32
CA ILE A 12 -17.15 -10.77 -9.14
C ILE A 12 -16.15 -9.69 -8.77
N LEU A 13 -16.61 -8.45 -8.59
CA LEU A 13 -15.76 -7.28 -8.38
C LEU A 13 -15.57 -6.93 -6.90
N GLY A 14 -16.34 -7.56 -6.01
CA GLY A 14 -16.47 -7.11 -4.64
C GLY A 14 -17.24 -5.79 -4.52
N GLY A 15 -17.65 -5.42 -3.31
CA GLY A 15 -18.43 -4.20 -3.09
C GLY A 15 -17.73 -2.93 -3.57
N LYS A 16 -16.44 -2.77 -3.25
CA LYS A 16 -15.67 -1.58 -3.67
C LYS A 16 -15.47 -1.51 -5.18
N GLY A 17 -15.17 -2.66 -5.83
CA GLY A 17 -14.98 -2.71 -7.28
C GLY A 17 -16.25 -2.40 -8.05
N ALA A 18 -17.38 -2.97 -7.64
CA ALA A 18 -18.69 -2.71 -8.24
C ALA A 18 -19.12 -1.23 -8.10
N ASN A 19 -18.92 -0.64 -6.90
CA ASN A 19 -19.21 0.78 -6.69
C ASN A 19 -18.31 1.70 -7.53
N ILE A 20 -17.02 1.39 -7.65
CA ILE A 20 -16.10 2.15 -8.52
C ILE A 20 -16.55 2.07 -9.98
N ALA A 21 -16.95 0.88 -10.45
CA ALA A 21 -17.46 0.71 -11.80
C ALA A 21 -18.72 1.57 -12.05
N GLU A 22 -19.65 1.61 -11.10
CA GLU A 22 -20.84 2.44 -11.19
C GLU A 22 -20.50 3.94 -11.21
N MET A 23 -19.58 4.38 -10.33
CA MET A 23 -19.08 5.77 -10.34
C MET A 23 -18.51 6.16 -11.70
N CYS A 24 -17.73 5.25 -12.34
CA CYS A 24 -17.23 5.47 -13.70
C CYS A 24 -18.36 5.64 -14.73
N LYS A 25 -19.42 4.80 -14.65
CA LYS A 25 -20.59 4.90 -15.55
C LYS A 25 -21.33 6.22 -15.39
N LEU A 26 -21.43 6.70 -14.15
CA LEU A 26 -22.05 8.01 -13.83
C LEU A 26 -21.17 9.20 -14.24
N GLY A 27 -19.98 8.97 -14.82
CA GLY A 27 -19.07 10.03 -15.25
C GLY A 27 -18.33 10.71 -14.11
N LEU A 28 -18.33 10.13 -12.90
CA LEU A 28 -17.59 10.70 -11.77
C LEU A 28 -16.08 10.55 -11.96
N PRO A 29 -15.27 11.51 -11.47
CA PRO A 29 -13.82 11.48 -11.58
C PRO A 29 -13.23 10.40 -10.66
N VAL A 30 -13.08 9.18 -11.17
CA VAL A 30 -12.47 8.04 -10.46
C VAL A 30 -11.00 7.93 -10.88
N PRO A 31 -10.05 7.77 -9.94
CA PRO A 31 -8.67 7.49 -10.27
C PRO A 31 -8.54 6.24 -11.15
N PRO A 32 -7.69 6.24 -12.19
CA PRO A 32 -7.43 5.06 -13.00
C PRO A 32 -6.89 3.90 -12.15
N GLY A 33 -7.34 2.69 -12.47
CA GLY A 33 -6.95 1.47 -11.78
C GLY A 33 -7.65 0.25 -12.37
N PHE A 34 -7.53 -0.89 -11.68
CA PHE A 34 -8.20 -2.12 -12.07
C PHE A 34 -8.58 -2.94 -10.84
N THR A 35 -9.56 -3.82 -11.01
CA THR A 35 -10.02 -4.74 -9.98
C THR A 35 -9.58 -6.16 -10.31
N LEU A 36 -9.02 -6.85 -9.34
CA LEU A 36 -8.83 -8.30 -9.40
C LEU A 36 -10.13 -8.98 -8.95
N SER A 37 -10.62 -9.95 -9.73
CA SER A 37 -11.88 -10.63 -9.43
C SER A 37 -11.80 -11.46 -8.14
N THR A 38 -12.92 -11.62 -7.48
CA THR A 38 -13.04 -12.39 -6.22
C THR A 38 -12.66 -13.86 -6.36
N SER A 39 -12.76 -14.44 -7.58
CA SER A 39 -12.32 -15.81 -7.85
C SER A 39 -10.84 -16.03 -7.57
N LEU A 40 -10.01 -15.01 -7.72
CA LEU A 40 -8.56 -15.08 -7.43
C LEU A 40 -8.27 -15.30 -5.95
N CYS A 41 -9.16 -14.87 -5.05
CA CYS A 41 -9.04 -15.16 -3.63
C CYS A 41 -9.10 -16.68 -3.37
N SER A 42 -10.06 -17.38 -3.98
CA SER A 42 -10.19 -18.84 -3.86
C SER A 42 -8.96 -19.58 -4.40
N ASP A 43 -8.42 -19.11 -5.52
CA ASP A 43 -7.21 -19.70 -6.12
C ASP A 43 -5.98 -19.47 -5.23
N TYR A 44 -5.85 -18.26 -4.68
CA TYR A 44 -4.77 -17.93 -3.74
C TYR A 44 -4.86 -18.73 -2.44
N LEU A 45 -6.05 -18.89 -1.87
CA LEU A 45 -6.24 -19.67 -0.63
C LEU A 45 -5.82 -21.14 -0.80
N LYS A 46 -5.98 -21.71 -2.00
CA LYS A 46 -5.55 -23.08 -2.33
C LYS A 46 -4.04 -23.18 -2.56
N SER A 47 -3.48 -22.25 -3.36
CA SER A 47 -2.08 -22.31 -3.81
C SER A 47 -1.10 -21.61 -2.86
N LYS A 48 -1.58 -20.69 -2.01
CA LYS A 48 -0.80 -19.79 -1.16
C LYS A 48 0.25 -18.98 -1.94
N SER A 49 0.04 -18.82 -3.24
CA SER A 49 0.95 -18.07 -4.11
C SER A 49 0.23 -17.39 -5.26
N LEU A 50 0.76 -16.24 -5.71
CA LEU A 50 0.30 -15.59 -6.93
C LEU A 50 0.94 -16.26 -8.14
N SER A 51 0.13 -16.83 -9.02
CA SER A 51 0.63 -17.52 -10.23
C SER A 51 1.39 -16.55 -11.15
N ILE A 52 2.30 -17.10 -11.98
CA ILE A 52 3.06 -16.29 -12.95
C ILE A 52 2.13 -15.61 -13.97
N VAL A 53 1.04 -16.27 -14.34
CA VAL A 53 0.02 -15.73 -15.25
C VAL A 53 -0.65 -14.51 -14.62
N LEU A 54 -1.03 -14.60 -13.34
CA LEU A 54 -1.62 -13.48 -12.60
C LEU A 54 -0.65 -12.31 -12.47
N LYS A 55 0.62 -12.58 -12.12
CA LYS A 55 1.66 -11.54 -12.02
C LYS A 55 1.86 -10.83 -13.37
N ASN A 56 1.85 -11.55 -14.48
CA ASN A 56 1.95 -10.96 -15.82
C ASN A 56 0.71 -10.13 -16.18
N ASN A 57 -0.49 -10.58 -15.81
CA ASN A 57 -1.71 -9.81 -16.00
C ASN A 57 -1.70 -8.52 -15.17
N ILE A 58 -1.25 -8.57 -13.92
CA ILE A 58 -1.07 -7.39 -13.07
C ILE A 58 -0.12 -6.40 -13.75
N LYS A 59 1.07 -6.84 -14.17
CA LYS A 59 2.05 -5.98 -14.88
C LYS A 59 1.44 -5.30 -16.10
N ARG A 60 0.71 -6.05 -16.93
CA ARG A 60 0.04 -5.50 -18.13
C ARG A 60 -0.99 -4.42 -17.76
N ASN A 61 -1.78 -4.61 -16.70
CA ASN A 61 -2.76 -3.60 -16.28
C ASN A 61 -2.10 -2.40 -15.60
N ILE A 62 -0.98 -2.60 -14.90
CA ILE A 62 -0.14 -1.49 -14.43
C ILE A 62 0.33 -0.65 -15.61
N SER A 63 0.91 -1.26 -16.66
CA SER A 63 1.36 -0.53 -17.85
C SER A 63 0.23 0.26 -18.54
N LYS A 64 -0.99 -0.28 -18.59
CA LYS A 64 -2.16 0.48 -19.08
C LYS A 64 -2.45 1.70 -18.18
N THR A 65 -2.40 1.51 -16.87
CA THR A 65 -2.63 2.59 -15.89
C THR A 65 -1.55 3.68 -16.00
N GLU A 66 -0.29 3.27 -16.16
CA GLU A 66 0.85 4.18 -16.42
C GLU A 66 0.61 5.06 -17.65
N GLY A 67 0.17 4.43 -18.76
CA GLY A 67 -0.14 5.14 -20.00
C GLY A 67 -1.25 6.17 -19.85
N VAL A 68 -2.28 5.88 -19.05
CA VAL A 68 -3.38 6.82 -18.79
C VAL A 68 -2.96 7.98 -17.89
N ILE A 69 -2.11 7.71 -16.88
CA ILE A 69 -1.72 8.72 -15.87
C ILE A 69 -0.48 9.51 -16.31
N GLY A 70 0.34 8.97 -17.21
CA GLY A 70 1.62 9.58 -17.62
C GLY A 70 2.70 9.47 -16.53
N LYS A 71 2.62 8.45 -15.66
CA LYS A 71 3.58 8.15 -14.59
C LYS A 71 4.04 6.70 -14.68
N ALA A 72 5.18 6.37 -14.07
CA ALA A 72 5.77 5.03 -14.11
C ALA A 72 5.87 4.40 -12.71
N PHE A 73 5.37 3.19 -12.54
CA PHE A 73 5.48 2.42 -11.31
C PHE A 73 6.92 1.97 -11.09
N GLY A 74 7.59 2.55 -10.10
CA GLY A 74 9.01 2.34 -9.85
C GLY A 74 9.95 3.21 -10.71
N GLY A 75 9.43 4.09 -11.56
CA GLY A 75 10.22 4.97 -12.44
C GLY A 75 10.59 6.33 -11.87
N SER A 76 11.22 7.17 -12.70
CA SER A 76 11.67 8.51 -12.32
C SER A 76 10.55 9.57 -12.23
N ASN A 77 9.38 9.30 -12.82
CA ASN A 77 8.12 10.00 -12.58
C ASN A 77 7.17 9.07 -11.84
N PRO A 78 7.32 8.88 -10.51
CA PRO A 78 6.76 7.73 -9.83
C PRO A 78 5.23 7.72 -9.80
N LEU A 79 4.64 6.58 -10.18
CA LEU A 79 3.27 6.22 -9.86
C LEU A 79 3.26 5.53 -8.50
N LEU A 80 2.43 5.98 -7.59
CA LEU A 80 2.14 5.29 -6.34
C LEU A 80 0.77 4.64 -6.40
N LEU A 81 0.65 3.44 -5.85
CA LEU A 81 -0.57 2.66 -5.87
C LEU A 81 -1.16 2.50 -4.47
N SER A 82 -2.46 2.25 -4.42
CA SER A 82 -3.16 1.76 -3.23
C SER A 82 -3.79 0.41 -3.54
N VAL A 83 -3.58 -0.58 -2.68
CA VAL A 83 -4.26 -1.88 -2.75
C VAL A 83 -5.35 -1.92 -1.68
N ARG A 84 -6.56 -2.30 -2.09
CA ARG A 84 -7.74 -2.35 -1.23
C ARG A 84 -8.44 -3.67 -1.38
N SER A 85 -8.90 -4.24 -0.27
CA SER A 85 -9.75 -5.42 -0.29
C SER A 85 -11.10 -5.12 -0.93
N GLY A 86 -11.65 -6.10 -1.64
CA GLY A 86 -12.92 -6.01 -2.36
C GLY A 86 -14.00 -6.93 -1.83
N ALA A 87 -14.00 -7.32 -0.53
CA ALA A 87 -15.03 -8.22 0.00
C ALA A 87 -16.45 -7.71 -0.27
N PRO A 88 -17.41 -8.62 -0.51
CA PRO A 88 -18.79 -8.25 -0.80
C PRO A 88 -19.47 -7.50 0.35
N VAL A 89 -19.08 -7.81 1.60
CA VAL A 89 -19.59 -7.17 2.82
C VAL A 89 -18.50 -6.31 3.41
N SER A 90 -18.77 -5.03 3.57
CA SER A 90 -17.82 -4.10 4.22
C SER A 90 -17.94 -4.26 5.73
N MET A 91 -16.86 -4.74 6.36
CA MET A 91 -16.77 -4.79 7.82
C MET A 91 -15.76 -3.74 8.30
N PRO A 92 -16.17 -2.75 9.10
CA PRO A 92 -15.24 -1.78 9.68
C PRO A 92 -14.11 -2.48 10.45
N GLY A 93 -12.86 -2.08 10.18
CA GLY A 93 -11.67 -2.62 10.85
C GLY A 93 -11.13 -3.96 10.35
N MET A 94 -11.83 -4.68 9.46
CA MET A 94 -11.37 -5.96 8.91
C MET A 94 -10.81 -5.86 7.48
N MET A 95 -10.95 -4.70 6.83
CA MET A 95 -10.61 -4.53 5.42
C MET A 95 -9.51 -3.50 5.27
N GLU A 96 -8.32 -4.02 5.16
CA GLU A 96 -7.12 -3.20 5.13
C GLU A 96 -6.94 -2.53 3.76
N THR A 97 -6.43 -1.32 3.81
CA THR A 97 -5.93 -0.60 2.64
C THR A 97 -4.44 -0.37 2.85
N ILE A 98 -3.63 -0.68 1.86
CA ILE A 98 -2.21 -0.37 1.86
C ILE A 98 -1.98 0.75 0.88
N LEU A 99 -1.53 1.89 1.39
CA LEU A 99 -1.29 3.12 0.62
C LEU A 99 0.18 3.28 0.24
N ASN A 100 0.44 4.11 -0.76
CA ASN A 100 1.78 4.56 -1.15
C ASN A 100 2.71 3.43 -1.63
N ILE A 101 2.17 2.31 -2.11
CA ILE A 101 2.95 1.22 -2.70
C ILE A 101 3.74 1.77 -3.89
N GLY A 102 5.02 1.45 -3.95
CA GLY A 102 5.96 2.00 -4.93
C GLY A 102 6.91 3.05 -4.35
N LEU A 103 6.76 3.47 -3.08
CA LEU A 103 7.80 4.21 -2.37
C LEU A 103 8.93 3.26 -1.98
N THR A 104 10.07 3.45 -2.60
CA THR A 104 11.30 2.68 -2.42
C THR A 104 12.48 3.63 -2.29
N SER A 105 13.67 3.12 -1.91
CA SER A 105 14.89 3.93 -1.89
C SER A 105 15.17 4.60 -3.25
N LYS A 106 14.77 3.96 -4.36
CA LYS A 106 14.92 4.47 -5.73
C LYS A 106 13.93 5.57 -6.09
N THR A 107 12.67 5.46 -5.65
CA THR A 107 11.60 6.40 -6.05
C THR A 107 11.48 7.60 -5.12
N ILE A 108 11.88 7.49 -3.85
CA ILE A 108 11.85 8.59 -2.86
C ILE A 108 12.53 9.87 -3.37
N PRO A 109 13.77 9.84 -3.91
CA PRO A 109 14.42 11.06 -4.42
C PRO A 109 13.62 11.76 -5.53
N HIS A 110 13.01 10.96 -6.42
CA HIS A 110 12.16 11.47 -7.49
C HIS A 110 10.86 12.10 -6.96
N MET A 111 10.23 11.46 -5.97
CA MET A 111 9.04 12.01 -5.29
C MET A 111 9.35 13.32 -4.58
N ILE A 112 10.50 13.43 -3.92
CA ILE A 112 10.95 14.68 -3.27
C ILE A 112 11.13 15.78 -4.31
N LYS A 113 11.79 15.47 -5.43
CA LYS A 113 11.98 16.44 -6.54
C LYS A 113 10.65 16.93 -7.10
N MET A 114 9.67 16.03 -7.28
CA MET A 114 8.35 16.38 -7.81
C MET A 114 7.49 17.16 -6.83
N SER A 115 7.41 16.73 -5.58
CA SER A 115 6.56 17.34 -4.56
C SER A 115 7.16 18.63 -3.98
N LYS A 116 8.49 18.82 -4.11
CA LYS A 116 9.28 19.84 -3.41
C LYS A 116 9.06 19.84 -1.88
N ASN A 117 8.66 18.68 -1.34
CA ASN A 117 8.35 18.52 0.07
C ASN A 117 8.88 17.19 0.61
N GLU A 118 10.12 17.21 1.10
CA GLU A 118 10.78 16.03 1.67
C GLU A 118 10.02 15.46 2.88
N GLY A 119 9.46 16.36 3.73
CA GLY A 119 8.70 15.94 4.92
C GLY A 119 7.46 15.12 4.55
N PHE A 120 6.71 15.57 3.54
CA PHE A 120 5.54 14.84 3.02
C PHE A 120 5.94 13.44 2.49
N VAL A 121 7.04 13.35 1.76
CA VAL A 121 7.47 12.06 1.17
C VAL A 121 7.90 11.08 2.27
N TYR A 122 8.68 11.52 3.27
CA TYR A 122 9.08 10.63 4.35
C TYR A 122 7.93 10.29 5.33
N ASP A 123 6.96 11.19 5.55
CA ASP A 123 5.74 10.84 6.30
C ASP A 123 4.92 9.79 5.52
N SER A 124 4.79 9.93 4.21
CA SER A 124 4.13 8.93 3.35
C SER A 124 4.87 7.58 3.38
N TYR A 125 6.19 7.60 3.36
CA TYR A 125 7.01 6.39 3.41
C TYR A 125 6.89 5.67 4.77
N ARG A 126 6.99 6.41 5.89
CA ARG A 126 6.82 5.79 7.21
C ARG A 126 5.42 5.18 7.37
N ARG A 127 4.36 5.80 6.76
CA ARG A 127 3.00 5.25 6.76
C ARG A 127 2.93 3.95 5.95
N LEU A 128 3.57 3.90 4.79
CA LEU A 128 3.68 2.66 4.01
C LEU A 128 4.36 1.57 4.84
N ILE A 129 5.53 1.86 5.45
CA ILE A 129 6.25 0.87 6.26
C ILE A 129 5.35 0.33 7.37
N MET A 130 4.66 1.21 8.12
CA MET A 130 3.80 0.82 9.23
C MET A 130 2.61 -0.05 8.77
N MET A 131 1.89 0.38 7.73
CA MET A 131 0.74 -0.37 7.21
C MET A 131 1.17 -1.72 6.62
N TYR A 132 2.27 -1.75 5.87
CA TYR A 132 2.76 -2.97 5.26
C TYR A 132 3.30 -3.96 6.30
N ALA A 133 4.04 -3.47 7.28
CA ALA A 133 4.54 -4.29 8.37
C ALA A 133 3.41 -4.94 9.18
N ASP A 134 2.36 -4.17 9.50
CA ASP A 134 1.19 -4.67 10.24
C ASP A 134 0.36 -5.65 9.39
N VAL A 135 -0.04 -5.25 8.17
CA VAL A 135 -1.01 -6.01 7.36
C VAL A 135 -0.34 -7.19 6.66
N VAL A 136 0.80 -6.96 6.02
CA VAL A 136 1.45 -7.99 5.19
C VAL A 136 2.37 -8.85 6.05
N MET A 137 3.31 -8.24 6.76
CA MET A 137 4.37 -9.01 7.42
C MET A 137 3.90 -9.64 8.74
N GLU A 138 3.16 -8.91 9.57
CA GLU A 138 2.66 -9.44 10.84
C GLU A 138 1.44 -10.35 10.64
N LYS A 139 0.36 -9.82 10.05
CA LYS A 139 -0.92 -10.56 9.98
C LYS A 139 -0.96 -11.61 8.88
N ALA A 140 -0.62 -11.25 7.64
CA ALA A 140 -0.75 -12.17 6.52
C ALA A 140 0.35 -13.23 6.47
N LEU A 141 1.61 -12.86 6.73
CA LEU A 141 2.74 -13.79 6.74
C LEU A 141 3.02 -14.40 8.11
N GLY A 142 2.41 -13.89 9.19
CA GLY A 142 2.58 -14.41 10.54
C GLY A 142 4.00 -14.29 11.09
N LEU A 143 4.76 -13.29 10.66
CA LEU A 143 6.19 -13.16 11.01
C LEU A 143 6.44 -12.67 12.43
N ASN A 144 5.43 -12.12 13.09
CA ASN A 144 5.59 -11.62 14.46
C ASN A 144 5.73 -12.76 15.46
N LYS A 145 6.88 -12.81 16.14
CA LYS A 145 7.18 -13.77 17.20
C LYS A 145 6.95 -13.19 18.60
N SER A 146 6.63 -11.90 18.70
CA SER A 146 6.39 -11.20 19.96
C SER A 146 4.89 -11.09 20.25
N ASN A 147 4.53 -10.91 21.54
CA ASN A 147 3.15 -10.65 21.94
C ASN A 147 2.72 -9.17 21.74
N ARG A 148 3.53 -8.37 21.03
CA ARG A 148 3.28 -6.95 20.80
C ARG A 148 3.11 -6.70 19.31
N SER A 149 2.06 -5.97 18.94
CA SER A 149 1.86 -5.56 17.56
C SER A 149 2.98 -4.61 17.11
N ILE A 150 3.49 -4.85 15.89
CA ILE A 150 4.47 -3.95 15.26
C ILE A 150 3.90 -2.54 15.11
N ARG A 151 2.60 -2.41 14.85
CA ARG A 151 1.91 -1.13 14.78
C ARG A 151 2.01 -0.37 16.10
N GLU A 152 1.71 -1.02 17.22
CA GLU A 152 1.82 -0.40 18.56
C GLU A 152 3.24 0.05 18.90
N LEU A 153 4.24 -0.77 18.52
CA LEU A 153 5.64 -0.42 18.72
C LEU A 153 6.02 0.83 17.91
N MET A 154 5.59 0.91 16.65
CA MET A 154 5.86 2.05 15.78
C MET A 154 5.11 3.32 16.21
N GLU A 155 3.87 3.20 16.67
CA GLU A 155 3.09 4.32 17.22
C GLU A 155 3.73 4.89 18.49
N LYS A 156 4.16 4.02 19.41
CA LYS A 156 4.92 4.44 20.62
C LYS A 156 6.20 5.17 20.27
N GLU A 157 6.89 4.71 19.23
CA GLU A 157 8.11 5.38 18.77
C GLU A 157 7.83 6.78 18.20
N LEU A 158 6.79 6.94 17.39
CA LEU A 158 6.33 8.24 16.89
C LEU A 158 6.02 9.21 18.06
N GLU A 159 5.24 8.74 19.04
CA GLU A 159 4.89 9.57 20.21
C GLU A 159 6.13 9.93 21.05
N SER A 160 7.09 9.00 21.19
CA SER A 160 8.36 9.28 21.88
C SER A 160 9.16 10.38 21.18
N VAL A 161 9.25 10.35 19.84
CA VAL A 161 9.93 11.38 19.05
C VAL A 161 9.22 12.73 19.22
N LYS A 162 7.90 12.75 19.14
CA LYS A 162 7.08 13.98 19.33
C LYS A 162 7.31 14.58 20.71
N LYS A 163 7.22 13.76 21.76
CA LYS A 163 7.45 14.19 23.13
C LYS A 163 8.86 14.74 23.33
N TYR A 164 9.87 14.04 22.87
CA TYR A 164 11.27 14.47 22.99
C TYR A 164 11.55 15.79 22.28
N LYS A 165 10.92 16.02 21.13
CA LYS A 165 11.09 17.23 20.30
C LYS A 165 10.11 18.36 20.67
N GLY A 166 9.16 18.14 21.56
CA GLY A 166 8.13 19.11 21.93
C GLY A 166 7.10 19.36 20.82
N TYR A 167 6.88 18.40 19.91
CA TYR A 167 5.89 18.52 18.86
C TYR A 167 4.49 18.16 19.39
N LYS A 168 3.52 19.05 19.14
CA LYS A 168 2.12 18.81 19.53
C LYS A 168 1.39 17.91 18.53
N ASN A 169 1.67 18.08 17.25
CA ASN A 169 1.03 17.37 16.15
C ASN A 169 2.06 16.87 15.13
N ASP A 170 1.67 15.90 14.31
CA ASP A 170 2.46 15.37 13.20
C ASP A 170 2.90 16.49 12.24
N SER A 171 2.02 17.48 11.98
CA SER A 171 2.31 18.62 11.10
C SER A 171 3.47 19.51 11.60
N ASN A 172 3.84 19.42 12.87
CA ASN A 172 4.97 20.19 13.41
C ASN A 172 6.33 19.48 13.17
N MET A 173 6.31 18.21 12.79
CA MET A 173 7.54 17.44 12.58
C MET A 173 8.29 17.90 11.32
N LYS A 174 9.61 17.99 11.46
CA LYS A 174 10.50 18.41 10.36
C LYS A 174 10.86 17.23 9.45
N ALA A 175 11.19 17.52 8.19
CA ALA A 175 11.59 16.49 7.20
C ALA A 175 12.67 15.55 7.72
N LYS A 176 13.71 16.08 8.39
CA LYS A 176 14.80 15.29 9.00
C LYS A 176 14.30 14.29 10.05
N ASP A 177 13.25 14.66 10.81
CA ASP A 177 12.72 13.80 11.86
C ASP A 177 11.85 12.69 11.24
N TRP A 178 11.08 12.98 10.20
CA TRP A 178 10.37 11.98 9.41
C TRP A 178 11.32 10.97 8.75
N LYS A 179 12.41 11.45 8.16
CA LYS A 179 13.46 10.59 7.58
C LYS A 179 14.10 9.67 8.63
N ALA A 180 14.47 10.23 9.78
CA ALA A 180 15.05 9.46 10.88
C ALA A 180 14.07 8.41 11.42
N LEU A 181 12.79 8.76 11.55
CA LEU A 181 11.74 7.84 11.99
C LEU A 181 11.49 6.72 10.98
N SER A 182 11.43 7.02 9.67
CA SER A 182 11.32 6.01 8.61
C SER A 182 12.47 5.00 8.67
N ASN A 183 13.70 5.49 8.81
CA ASN A 183 14.87 4.62 8.96
C ASN A 183 14.83 3.78 10.24
N LYS A 184 14.27 4.32 11.33
CA LYS A 184 14.07 3.56 12.56
C LYS A 184 13.01 2.46 12.37
N TYR A 185 11.91 2.75 11.67
CA TYR A 185 10.89 1.76 11.35
C TYR A 185 11.43 0.60 10.51
N LEU A 186 12.29 0.88 9.51
CA LEU A 186 12.96 -0.17 8.73
C LEU A 186 13.76 -1.12 9.62
N ARG A 187 14.56 -0.56 10.56
CA ARG A 187 15.32 -1.37 11.53
C ARG A 187 14.43 -2.14 12.51
N MET A 188 13.28 -1.56 12.90
CA MET A 188 12.30 -2.27 13.74
C MET A 188 11.72 -3.46 13.00
N VAL A 189 11.34 -3.32 11.72
CA VAL A 189 10.85 -4.41 10.87
C VAL A 189 11.86 -5.54 10.81
N GLU A 190 13.10 -5.24 10.46
CA GLU A 190 14.17 -6.24 10.36
C GLU A 190 14.43 -6.96 11.70
N LYS A 191 14.43 -6.20 12.80
CA LYS A 191 14.62 -6.75 14.15
C LYS A 191 13.47 -7.68 14.58
N GLU A 192 12.22 -7.26 14.40
CA GLU A 192 11.05 -8.01 14.87
C GLU A 192 10.72 -9.22 13.98
N PHE A 193 10.93 -9.10 12.68
CA PHE A 193 10.55 -10.15 11.71
C PHE A 193 11.72 -10.98 11.19
N GLY A 194 12.97 -10.53 11.37
CA GLY A 194 14.17 -11.22 10.88
C GLY A 194 14.40 -11.10 9.38
N ILE A 195 13.59 -10.31 8.67
CA ILE A 195 13.72 -10.01 7.25
C ILE A 195 13.57 -8.51 7.01
N PRO A 196 14.24 -7.93 6.02
CA PRO A 196 14.12 -6.51 5.72
C PRO A 196 12.74 -6.18 5.13
N PHE A 197 12.35 -4.90 5.22
CA PHE A 197 11.22 -4.35 4.49
C PHE A 197 11.51 -4.39 2.98
N PRO A 198 10.55 -4.81 2.12
CA PRO A 198 10.78 -4.91 0.68
C PRO A 198 11.05 -3.54 0.04
N ASP A 199 12.20 -3.40 -0.62
CA ASP A 199 12.61 -2.18 -1.34
C ASP A 199 12.41 -2.30 -2.86
N ASP A 200 11.67 -3.32 -3.31
CA ASP A 200 11.21 -3.47 -4.69
C ASP A 200 9.71 -3.18 -4.78
N HIS A 201 9.33 -2.33 -5.75
CA HIS A 201 7.95 -1.89 -5.91
C HIS A 201 6.98 -3.03 -6.29
N TYR A 202 7.42 -4.04 -7.05
CA TYR A 202 6.60 -5.20 -7.36
C TYR A 202 6.51 -6.18 -6.19
N GLU A 203 7.55 -6.36 -5.40
CA GLU A 203 7.48 -7.13 -4.15
C GLU A 203 6.47 -6.51 -3.19
N GLN A 204 6.51 -5.18 -3.02
CA GLN A 204 5.51 -4.46 -2.23
C GLN A 204 4.09 -4.70 -2.77
N LEU A 205 3.90 -4.59 -4.09
CA LEU A 205 2.60 -4.77 -4.72
C LEU A 205 2.06 -6.19 -4.56
N TYR A 206 2.87 -7.20 -4.84
CA TYR A 206 2.46 -8.59 -4.74
C TYR A 206 2.18 -9.01 -3.30
N GLY A 207 3.01 -8.58 -2.35
CA GLY A 207 2.76 -8.79 -0.93
C GLY A 207 1.44 -8.15 -0.46
N ALA A 208 1.18 -6.92 -0.88
CA ALA A 208 -0.06 -6.22 -0.56
C ALA A 208 -1.30 -6.92 -1.17
N ILE A 209 -1.23 -7.37 -2.44
CA ILE A 209 -2.32 -8.12 -3.09
C ILE A 209 -2.58 -9.45 -2.38
N ALA A 210 -1.53 -10.14 -1.95
CA ALA A 210 -1.66 -11.43 -1.26
C ALA A 210 -2.25 -11.29 0.15
N ALA A 211 -2.08 -10.13 0.79
CA ALA A 211 -2.52 -9.88 2.17
C ALA A 211 -3.97 -9.39 2.28
N VAL A 212 -4.50 -8.73 1.25
CA VAL A 212 -5.85 -8.15 1.25
C VAL A 212 -6.86 -9.01 0.51
#